data_49fae6b78dbb59689a2c58e29f90d140
#
_entry.id   49fae6b78dbb59689a2c58e29f90d140
#
_cell.length_a   1.000
_cell.length_b   1.000
_cell.length_c   1.000
_cell.angle_alpha   90.00
_cell.angle_beta   90.00
_cell.angle_gamma   90.00
#
_symmetry.space_group_name_H-M   'P 1'
#
loop_
_entity.id
_entity.type
_entity.pdbx_description
1 polymer ?
#
loop_
_entity_poly.entity_id
_entity_poly.type
_entity_poly.pdbx_seq_one_letter_code
_entity_poly.pdbx_strand_id
1 'polypeptide(L)'
;VYYTRHYALNEGVTEPKRDSENPSAGDLGYLKYGVFPGDNGHFAIIVCLPNDETELREAVKDGDKFNQICMHIPGLVPWINPAAATPTTAPFGIGEIHAVWRDYIPSDESPKLLNYFAVGDAAARTNPLYGRGCSTGTLHAHLLSEVLSSETDPWQRALAFKAKTEEEIKPIFNASLSEDKNGIKKAAAAREGRSLD
;
A
#
# COMPACT_ATOMS: atom_id res chain seq x y z
N VAL A 1 7.73 -5.17 3.69
CA VAL A 1 7.72 -4.35 4.91
C VAL A 1 7.85 -2.90 4.54
N TYR A 2 7.08 -2.03 5.20
CA TYR A 2 7.08 -0.59 4.99
C TYR A 2 7.73 0.10 6.17
N TYR A 3 8.63 1.04 5.90
CA TYR A 3 9.22 1.91 6.91
C TYR A 3 8.89 3.35 6.53
N THR A 4 8.39 4.10 7.50
CA THR A 4 7.94 5.48 7.31
C THR A 4 8.67 6.38 8.29
N ARG A 5 9.05 7.58 7.84
CA ARG A 5 9.51 8.67 8.69
C ARG A 5 8.80 9.94 8.27
N HIS A 6 8.33 10.71 9.25
CA HIS A 6 7.68 12.00 9.01
C HIS A 6 8.67 13.15 9.15
N TYR A 7 8.39 14.20 8.40
CA TYR A 7 9.20 15.43 8.31
C TYR A 7 8.29 16.64 8.30
N ALA A 8 8.87 17.79 8.63
CA ALA A 8 8.29 19.10 8.39
C ALA A 8 9.26 19.93 7.56
N LEU A 9 8.75 20.64 6.55
CA LEU A 9 9.55 21.65 5.82
C LEU A 9 9.98 22.73 6.80
N ASN A 10 11.22 23.19 6.64
CA ASN A 10 11.77 24.27 7.44
C ASN A 10 11.07 25.61 7.09
N GLU A 11 11.12 26.56 8.00
CA GLU A 11 10.47 27.87 7.80
C GLU A 11 10.93 28.53 6.50
N GLY A 12 9.98 29.00 5.71
CA GLY A 12 10.22 29.65 4.42
C GLY A 12 10.53 28.69 3.25
N VAL A 13 10.62 27.38 3.50
CA VAL A 13 10.82 26.38 2.45
C VAL A 13 9.46 25.94 1.89
N THR A 14 9.38 25.85 0.57
CA THR A 14 8.22 25.32 -0.14
C THR A 14 8.48 23.90 -0.63
N GLU A 15 7.41 23.16 -0.88
CA GLU A 15 7.53 21.81 -1.46
C GLU A 15 8.36 21.81 -2.74
N PRO A 16 9.28 20.85 -2.89
CA PRO A 16 10.04 20.68 -4.12
C PRO A 16 9.12 20.47 -5.33
N LYS A 17 9.49 21.11 -6.44
CA LYS A 17 8.78 20.91 -7.72
C LYS A 17 8.96 19.47 -8.20
N ARG A 18 7.95 18.97 -8.92
CA ARG A 18 8.03 17.67 -9.58
C ARG A 18 9.17 17.68 -10.61
N ASP A 19 10.02 16.66 -10.52
CA ASP A 19 11.10 16.39 -11.46
C ASP A 19 10.84 15.01 -12.10
N SER A 20 10.71 14.99 -13.43
CA SER A 20 10.47 13.75 -14.18
C SER A 20 11.74 12.90 -14.33
N GLU A 21 12.91 13.51 -14.23
CA GLU A 21 14.19 12.79 -14.30
C GLU A 21 14.54 12.14 -12.96
N ASN A 22 14.15 12.81 -11.86
CA ASN A 22 14.36 12.33 -10.49
C ASN A 22 13.03 12.30 -9.74
N PRO A 23 12.15 11.35 -10.00
CA PRO A 23 10.83 11.31 -9.42
C PRO A 23 10.91 11.07 -7.89
N SER A 24 9.99 11.69 -7.16
CA SER A 24 9.87 11.53 -5.70
C SER A 24 9.24 10.20 -5.27
N ALA A 25 8.92 9.33 -6.21
CA ALA A 25 8.49 7.95 -5.97
C ALA A 25 9.05 7.05 -7.07
N GLY A 26 9.47 5.84 -6.70
CA GLY A 26 10.07 4.91 -7.66
C GLY A 26 10.26 3.49 -7.13
N ASP A 27 10.70 2.64 -8.05
CA ASP A 27 11.01 1.24 -7.82
C ASP A 27 12.45 0.96 -8.31
N LEU A 28 13.33 0.63 -7.38
CA LEU A 28 14.73 0.27 -7.65
C LEU A 28 14.93 -1.25 -7.72
N GLY A 29 13.84 -2.03 -7.74
CA GLY A 29 13.86 -3.48 -7.68
C GLY A 29 13.98 -4.02 -6.26
N TYR A 30 15.03 -3.70 -5.54
CA TYR A 30 15.28 -4.12 -4.14
C TYR A 30 14.69 -3.16 -3.10
N LEU A 31 14.34 -1.96 -3.49
CA LEU A 31 13.72 -0.93 -2.65
C LEU A 31 12.74 -0.12 -3.48
N LYS A 32 11.55 0.11 -2.92
CA LYS A 32 10.60 1.09 -3.46
C LYS A 32 10.46 2.23 -2.49
N TYR A 33 10.25 3.43 -3.00
CA TYR A 33 10.17 4.64 -2.19
C TYR A 33 9.11 5.59 -2.68
N GLY A 34 8.67 6.47 -1.79
CA GLY A 34 7.74 7.53 -2.16
C GLY A 34 7.70 8.63 -1.11
N VAL A 35 7.47 9.86 -1.58
CA VAL A 35 7.14 11.02 -0.75
C VAL A 35 5.64 11.23 -0.78
N PHE A 36 5.07 11.43 0.39
CA PHE A 36 3.64 11.68 0.59
C PHE A 36 3.46 13.01 1.30
N PRO A 37 3.26 14.10 0.53
CA PRO A 37 2.94 15.39 1.11
C PRO A 37 1.63 15.35 1.92
N GLY A 38 1.63 16.05 3.02
CA GLY A 38 0.47 16.26 3.89
C GLY A 38 0.19 17.74 4.09
N ASP A 39 -0.59 18.07 5.11
CA ASP A 39 -0.94 19.45 5.41
C ASP A 39 0.17 20.20 6.15
N ASN A 40 0.14 21.54 6.04
CA ASN A 40 0.99 22.45 6.81
C ASN A 40 2.51 22.19 6.66
N GLY A 41 2.96 21.83 5.46
CA GLY A 41 4.38 21.56 5.18
C GLY A 41 4.89 20.25 5.79
N HIS A 42 4.03 19.40 6.31
CA HIS A 42 4.41 18.05 6.75
C HIS A 42 4.36 17.08 5.59
N PHE A 43 5.24 16.08 5.61
CA PHE A 43 5.24 15.00 4.64
C PHE A 43 5.80 13.72 5.24
N ALA A 44 5.56 12.61 4.59
CA ALA A 44 6.13 11.32 4.94
C ALA A 44 7.03 10.81 3.81
N ILE A 45 8.14 10.18 4.17
CA ILE A 45 8.89 9.32 3.26
C ILE A 45 8.64 7.88 3.66
N ILE A 46 8.26 7.09 2.67
CA ILE A 46 8.03 5.65 2.84
C ILE A 46 9.06 4.92 1.99
N VAL A 47 9.73 3.94 2.60
CA VAL A 47 10.53 2.93 1.90
C VAL A 47 9.90 1.57 2.11
N CYS A 48 9.73 0.84 1.02
CA CYS A 48 9.19 -0.51 1.01
C CYS A 48 10.30 -1.47 0.63
N LEU A 49 10.52 -2.48 1.46
CA LEU A 49 11.58 -3.46 1.33
C LEU A 49 11.01 -4.87 1.26
N PRO A 50 11.59 -5.76 0.45
CA PRO A 50 11.33 -7.18 0.53
C PRO A 50 11.62 -7.73 1.94
N ASN A 51 10.92 -8.79 2.34
CA ASN A 51 11.08 -9.36 3.69
C ASN A 51 12.47 -9.93 3.95
N ASP A 52 13.16 -10.33 2.92
CA ASP A 52 14.48 -10.96 2.95
C ASP A 52 15.65 -9.96 2.79
N GLU A 53 15.38 -8.66 2.67
CA GLU A 53 16.37 -7.57 2.74
C GLU A 53 16.74 -7.25 4.19
N THR A 54 17.42 -8.19 4.86
CA THR A 54 17.64 -8.11 6.32
C THR A 54 18.52 -6.95 6.74
N GLU A 55 19.63 -6.70 6.05
CA GLU A 55 20.56 -5.62 6.40
C GLU A 55 19.93 -4.24 6.23
N LEU A 56 19.28 -4.02 5.09
CA LEU A 56 18.63 -2.75 4.80
C LEU A 56 17.45 -2.50 5.74
N ARG A 57 16.70 -3.55 6.10
CA ARG A 57 15.61 -3.47 7.08
C ARG A 57 16.09 -3.09 8.47
N GLU A 58 17.25 -3.56 8.90
CA GLU A 58 17.83 -3.13 10.16
C GLU A 58 18.36 -1.69 10.08
N ALA A 59 18.98 -1.31 8.97
CA ALA A 59 19.50 0.03 8.77
C ALA A 59 18.40 1.10 8.79
N VAL A 60 17.26 0.88 8.14
CA VAL A 60 16.18 1.89 8.05
C VAL A 60 15.42 2.12 9.37
N LYS A 61 15.65 1.32 10.39
CA LYS A 61 15.10 1.54 11.75
C LYS A 61 15.81 2.66 12.48
N ASP A 62 17.07 2.91 12.14
CA ASP A 62 17.86 4.00 12.67
C ASP A 62 17.60 5.28 11.87
N GLY A 63 17.35 6.41 12.55
CA GLY A 63 16.97 7.65 11.90
C GLY A 63 18.08 8.24 11.02
N ASP A 64 19.33 8.17 11.43
CA ASP A 64 20.45 8.72 10.68
C ASP A 64 20.72 7.87 9.45
N LYS A 65 20.70 6.54 9.59
CA LYS A 65 20.87 5.62 8.46
C LYS A 65 19.70 5.70 7.49
N PHE A 66 18.46 5.88 7.99
CA PHE A 66 17.30 6.11 7.13
C PHE A 66 17.53 7.33 6.23
N ASN A 67 17.94 8.45 6.82
CA ASN A 67 18.24 9.66 6.07
C ASN A 67 19.40 9.45 5.08
N GLN A 68 20.49 8.80 5.51
CA GLN A 68 21.62 8.48 4.63
C GLN A 68 21.18 7.66 3.42
N ILE A 69 20.40 6.61 3.62
CA ILE A 69 19.87 5.78 2.52
C ILE A 69 19.02 6.63 1.58
N CYS A 70 18.11 7.42 2.11
CA CYS A 70 17.26 8.29 1.30
C CYS A 70 18.05 9.37 0.54
N MET A 71 19.15 9.88 1.10
CA MET A 71 20.03 10.84 0.41
C MET A 71 20.77 10.26 -0.79
N HIS A 72 20.86 8.94 -0.93
CA HIS A 72 21.37 8.29 -2.14
C HIS A 72 20.34 8.16 -3.25
N ILE A 73 19.08 8.55 -3.02
CA ILE A 73 18.00 8.54 -4.00
C ILE A 73 17.76 9.96 -4.48
N PRO A 74 18.15 10.31 -5.74
CA PRO A 74 18.12 11.70 -6.22
C PRO A 74 16.76 12.38 -6.05
N GLY A 75 15.65 11.65 -6.27
CA GLY A 75 14.30 12.19 -6.12
C GLY A 75 13.88 12.52 -4.68
N LEU A 76 14.60 11.98 -3.68
CA LEU A 76 14.34 12.27 -2.27
C LEU A 76 15.21 13.41 -1.71
N VAL A 77 16.36 13.67 -2.32
CA VAL A 77 17.32 14.68 -1.82
C VAL A 77 16.69 16.06 -1.61
N PRO A 78 15.88 16.60 -2.53
CA PRO A 78 15.25 17.92 -2.33
C PRO A 78 14.32 17.98 -1.11
N TRP A 79 13.76 16.83 -0.71
CA TRP A 79 12.82 16.71 0.40
C TRP A 79 13.50 16.59 1.77
N ILE A 80 14.64 15.89 1.84
CA ILE A 80 15.27 15.54 3.12
C ILE A 80 16.60 16.23 3.38
N ASN A 81 17.06 17.09 2.47
CA ASN A 81 18.20 17.93 2.74
C ASN A 81 17.97 18.69 4.07
N PRO A 82 18.93 18.71 5.01
CA PRO A 82 18.77 19.39 6.29
C PRO A 82 18.41 20.88 6.18
N ALA A 83 18.76 21.53 5.07
CA ALA A 83 18.32 22.89 4.78
C ALA A 83 16.84 22.97 4.36
N ALA A 84 16.25 21.88 3.89
CA ALA A 84 14.87 21.85 3.40
C ALA A 84 13.88 21.37 4.45
N ALA A 85 14.23 20.35 5.25
CA ALA A 85 13.28 19.75 6.19
C ALA A 85 13.96 19.16 7.43
N THR A 86 13.17 19.05 8.48
CA THR A 86 13.55 18.46 9.76
C THR A 86 12.68 17.22 10.03
N PRO A 87 13.28 16.08 10.45
CA PRO A 87 12.51 14.92 10.88
C PRO A 87 11.65 15.23 12.10
N THR A 88 10.39 14.81 12.08
CA THR A 88 9.46 14.98 13.22
C THR A 88 9.21 13.68 13.98
N THR A 89 9.61 12.53 13.41
CA THR A 89 9.52 11.23 14.08
C THR A 89 10.80 10.42 13.92
N ALA A 90 10.98 9.41 14.77
CA ALA A 90 11.84 8.29 14.43
C ALA A 90 11.23 7.48 13.28
N PRO A 91 12.01 6.70 12.52
CA PRO A 91 11.45 5.74 11.58
C PRO A 91 10.61 4.69 12.31
N PHE A 92 9.49 4.30 11.72
CA PHE A 92 8.66 3.21 12.23
C PHE A 92 8.25 2.28 11.09
N GLY A 93 8.13 1.00 11.40
CA GLY A 93 7.84 -0.04 10.42
C GLY A 93 6.44 -0.62 10.59
N ILE A 94 5.82 -0.98 9.47
CA ILE A 94 4.62 -1.80 9.41
C ILE A 94 4.98 -3.06 8.63
N GLY A 95 4.92 -4.20 9.33
CA GLY A 95 5.15 -5.53 8.76
C GLY A 95 3.90 -6.39 8.80
N GLU A 96 4.03 -7.64 8.35
CA GLU A 96 2.99 -8.67 8.37
C GLU A 96 1.70 -8.26 7.65
N ILE A 97 1.82 -7.41 6.64
CA ILE A 97 0.69 -7.05 5.79
C ILE A 97 0.53 -8.13 4.74
N HIS A 98 -0.50 -8.96 4.91
CA HIS A 98 -0.82 -10.02 3.97
C HIS A 98 -2.00 -9.61 3.09
N ALA A 99 -1.95 -9.96 1.80
CA ALA A 99 -3.14 -9.97 0.96
C ALA A 99 -4.08 -11.07 1.49
N VAL A 100 -5.33 -10.72 1.77
CA VAL A 100 -6.30 -11.63 2.39
C VAL A 100 -7.62 -11.52 1.68
N TRP A 101 -8.13 -12.65 1.24
CA TRP A 101 -9.50 -12.83 0.79
C TRP A 101 -10.26 -13.63 1.84
N ARG A 102 -11.34 -13.08 2.36
CA ARG A 102 -12.21 -13.75 3.33
C ARG A 102 -13.54 -14.07 2.68
N ASP A 103 -13.84 -15.35 2.58
CA ASP A 103 -15.14 -15.84 2.15
C ASP A 103 -15.99 -16.18 3.38
N TYR A 104 -16.96 -15.32 3.66
CA TYR A 104 -17.89 -15.50 4.80
C TYR A 104 -19.10 -16.35 4.43
N ILE A 105 -19.31 -16.62 3.15
CA ILE A 105 -20.44 -17.39 2.65
C ILE A 105 -19.88 -18.47 1.73
N PRO A 106 -19.66 -19.69 2.23
CA PRO A 106 -19.25 -20.83 1.43
C PRO A 106 -20.22 -21.06 0.24
N SER A 107 -19.67 -21.51 -0.89
CA SER A 107 -20.44 -21.65 -2.14
C SER A 107 -21.50 -22.77 -2.11
N ASP A 108 -21.37 -23.70 -1.19
CA ASP A 108 -22.14 -24.94 -1.07
C ASP A 108 -23.05 -25.02 0.16
N GLU A 109 -23.01 -24.00 1.01
CA GLU A 109 -23.75 -24.01 2.27
C GLU A 109 -24.63 -22.76 2.44
N SER A 110 -25.64 -22.94 3.27
CA SER A 110 -26.45 -21.87 3.81
C SER A 110 -25.60 -20.83 4.52
N PRO A 111 -25.82 -19.53 4.29
CA PRO A 111 -25.19 -18.49 5.08
C PRO A 111 -25.43 -18.74 6.58
N LYS A 112 -24.36 -18.92 7.36
CA LYS A 112 -24.46 -19.11 8.81
C LYS A 112 -24.75 -17.82 9.56
N LEU A 113 -24.42 -16.67 8.91
CA LEU A 113 -24.65 -15.32 9.41
C LEU A 113 -25.48 -14.55 8.40
N LEU A 114 -26.68 -14.16 8.78
CA LEU A 114 -27.55 -13.29 7.98
C LEU A 114 -27.43 -11.84 8.42
N ASN A 115 -27.59 -10.91 7.48
CA ASN A 115 -27.45 -9.47 7.70
C ASN A 115 -26.06 -9.04 8.22
N TYR A 116 -25.04 -9.85 7.96
CA TYR A 116 -23.64 -9.51 8.20
C TYR A 116 -22.91 -9.38 6.87
N PHE A 117 -22.28 -8.23 6.65
CA PHE A 117 -21.57 -7.90 5.41
C PHE A 117 -20.21 -7.34 5.73
N ALA A 118 -19.15 -8.02 5.29
CA ALA A 118 -17.81 -7.52 5.35
C ALA A 118 -17.50 -6.69 4.09
N VAL A 119 -16.99 -5.48 4.26
CA VAL A 119 -16.72 -4.53 3.19
C VAL A 119 -15.27 -4.07 3.27
N GLY A 120 -14.66 -3.77 2.13
CA GLY A 120 -13.28 -3.29 2.05
C GLY A 120 -12.29 -4.28 2.63
N ASP A 121 -11.33 -3.81 3.41
CA ASP A 121 -10.26 -4.62 4.01
C ASP A 121 -10.76 -5.71 4.95
N ALA A 122 -11.99 -5.58 5.48
CA ALA A 122 -12.62 -6.66 6.25
C ALA A 122 -12.92 -7.90 5.39
N ALA A 123 -13.17 -7.75 4.09
CA ALA A 123 -13.41 -8.84 3.16
C ALA A 123 -12.20 -9.13 2.27
N ALA A 124 -11.64 -8.11 1.64
CA ALA A 124 -10.58 -8.24 0.65
C ALA A 124 -9.49 -7.18 0.90
N ARG A 125 -8.42 -7.57 1.56
CA ARG A 125 -7.26 -6.70 1.81
C ARG A 125 -6.17 -6.98 0.80
N THR A 126 -5.73 -5.93 0.11
CA THR A 126 -4.61 -5.98 -0.84
C THR A 126 -3.37 -5.32 -0.25
N ASN A 127 -2.24 -5.45 -0.94
CA ASN A 127 -1.02 -4.74 -0.61
C ASN A 127 -1.24 -3.23 -0.76
N PRO A 128 -0.96 -2.40 0.29
CA PRO A 128 -1.14 -0.95 0.24
C PRO A 128 -0.26 -0.26 -0.80
N LEU A 129 0.78 -0.91 -1.30
CA LEU A 129 1.69 -0.38 -2.33
C LEU A 129 0.96 0.17 -3.57
N TYR A 130 -0.17 -0.43 -3.93
CA TYR A 130 -0.91 -0.05 -5.14
C TYR A 130 -1.96 1.04 -4.90
N GLY A 131 -2.16 1.48 -3.66
CA GLY A 131 -3.07 2.57 -3.30
C GLY A 131 -4.55 2.31 -3.61
N ARG A 132 -4.96 1.05 -3.76
CA ARG A 132 -6.31 0.67 -4.23
C ARG A 132 -7.35 0.50 -3.12
N GLY A 133 -6.94 0.44 -1.86
CA GLY A 133 -7.81 0.07 -0.74
C GLY A 133 -9.06 0.95 -0.61
N CYS A 134 -8.91 2.27 -0.65
CA CYS A 134 -10.04 3.20 -0.55
C CYS A 134 -11.01 3.04 -1.72
N SER A 135 -10.51 2.99 -2.96
CA SER A 135 -11.34 2.85 -4.16
C SER A 135 -12.09 1.50 -4.17
N THR A 136 -11.39 0.42 -3.83
CA THR A 136 -11.99 -0.92 -3.73
C THR A 136 -13.03 -0.98 -2.62
N GLY A 137 -12.76 -0.38 -1.47
CA GLY A 137 -13.69 -0.31 -0.36
C GLY A 137 -14.95 0.51 -0.69
N THR A 138 -14.80 1.62 -1.40
CA THR A 138 -15.92 2.45 -1.88
C THR A 138 -16.79 1.69 -2.88
N LEU A 139 -16.17 1.03 -3.87
CA LEU A 139 -16.88 0.16 -4.81
C LEU A 139 -17.66 -0.93 -4.05
N HIS A 140 -16.99 -1.61 -3.13
CA HIS A 140 -17.60 -2.69 -2.35
C HIS A 140 -18.81 -2.20 -1.52
N ALA A 141 -18.72 -1.00 -0.93
CA ALA A 141 -19.84 -0.37 -0.21
C ALA A 141 -21.00 -0.02 -1.17
N HIS A 142 -20.70 0.41 -2.39
CA HIS A 142 -21.71 0.69 -3.42
C HIS A 142 -22.46 -0.59 -3.81
N LEU A 143 -21.74 -1.68 -4.07
CA LEU A 143 -22.33 -2.99 -4.35
C LEU A 143 -23.26 -3.46 -3.22
N LEU A 144 -22.86 -3.27 -1.96
CA LEU A 144 -23.71 -3.57 -0.82
C LEU A 144 -24.98 -2.72 -0.82
N SER A 145 -24.86 -1.42 -1.10
CA SER A 145 -26.03 -0.50 -1.18
C SER A 145 -27.03 -0.95 -2.25
N GLU A 146 -26.56 -1.37 -3.42
CA GLU A 146 -27.42 -1.91 -4.48
C GLU A 146 -28.17 -3.17 -4.01
N VAL A 147 -27.47 -4.12 -3.40
CA VAL A 147 -28.06 -5.35 -2.88
C VAL A 147 -29.11 -5.06 -1.82
N LEU A 148 -28.82 -4.17 -0.88
CA LEU A 148 -29.77 -3.80 0.18
C LEU A 148 -31.02 -3.09 -0.36
N SER A 149 -30.90 -2.43 -1.50
CA SER A 149 -32.02 -1.73 -2.16
C SER A 149 -32.87 -2.67 -3.01
N SER A 150 -32.29 -3.73 -3.57
CA SER A 150 -32.99 -4.64 -4.51
C SER A 150 -33.53 -5.89 -3.82
N GLU A 151 -32.86 -6.37 -2.77
CA GLU A 151 -33.21 -7.62 -2.10
C GLU A 151 -33.78 -7.36 -0.69
N THR A 152 -34.90 -8.03 -0.35
CA THR A 152 -35.50 -7.91 0.98
C THR A 152 -35.23 -9.14 1.86
N ASP A 153 -35.10 -10.31 1.24
CA ASP A 153 -34.78 -11.53 1.96
C ASP A 153 -33.32 -11.59 2.40
N PRO A 154 -33.05 -11.82 3.70
CA PRO A 154 -31.68 -11.81 4.21
C PRO A 154 -30.75 -12.84 3.58
N TRP A 155 -31.29 -13.99 3.16
CA TRP A 155 -30.53 -15.02 2.48
C TRP A 155 -30.14 -14.59 1.06
N GLN A 156 -31.11 -14.08 0.29
CA GLN A 156 -30.85 -13.57 -1.06
C GLN A 156 -29.89 -12.41 -1.04
N ARG A 157 -29.96 -11.51 -0.04
CA ARG A 157 -28.95 -10.45 0.18
C ARG A 157 -27.54 -11.00 0.32
N ALA A 158 -27.37 -12.04 1.14
CA ALA A 158 -26.05 -12.63 1.36
C ALA A 158 -25.48 -13.25 0.08
N LEU A 159 -26.30 -14.00 -0.67
CA LEU A 159 -25.88 -14.61 -1.93
C LEU A 159 -25.61 -13.57 -3.04
N ALA A 160 -26.47 -12.58 -3.17
CA ALA A 160 -26.31 -11.50 -4.17
C ALA A 160 -25.05 -10.68 -3.88
N PHE A 161 -24.79 -10.33 -2.61
CA PHE A 161 -23.59 -9.59 -2.24
C PHE A 161 -22.32 -10.41 -2.49
N LYS A 162 -22.33 -11.70 -2.19
CA LYS A 162 -21.23 -12.60 -2.53
C LYS A 162 -20.95 -12.61 -4.03
N ALA A 163 -21.99 -12.82 -4.85
CA ALA A 163 -21.85 -12.87 -6.29
C ALA A 163 -21.25 -11.58 -6.86
N LYS A 164 -21.76 -10.40 -6.46
CA LYS A 164 -21.23 -9.10 -6.86
C LYS A 164 -19.79 -8.89 -6.37
N THR A 165 -19.45 -9.31 -5.16
CA THR A 165 -18.09 -9.23 -4.63
C THR A 165 -17.11 -10.10 -5.43
N GLU A 166 -17.53 -11.29 -5.83
CA GLU A 166 -16.72 -12.18 -6.67
C GLU A 166 -16.55 -11.62 -8.10
N GLU A 167 -17.59 -11.03 -8.64
CA GLU A 167 -17.58 -10.45 -9.99
C GLU A 167 -16.70 -9.19 -10.06
N GLU A 168 -16.85 -8.23 -9.14
CA GLU A 168 -16.25 -6.90 -9.24
C GLU A 168 -14.96 -6.74 -8.42
N ILE A 169 -14.89 -7.32 -7.23
CA ILE A 169 -13.77 -7.12 -6.30
C ILE A 169 -12.67 -8.17 -6.50
N LYS A 170 -13.04 -9.41 -6.77
CA LYS A 170 -12.06 -10.51 -6.91
C LYS A 170 -11.07 -10.30 -8.04
N PRO A 171 -11.43 -9.76 -9.22
CA PRO A 171 -10.45 -9.43 -10.26
C PRO A 171 -9.42 -8.40 -9.81
N ILE A 172 -9.83 -7.37 -9.05
CA ILE A 172 -8.93 -6.34 -8.50
C ILE A 172 -7.96 -6.97 -7.50
N PHE A 173 -8.47 -7.83 -6.61
CA PHE A 173 -7.66 -8.58 -5.65
C PHE A 173 -6.63 -9.48 -6.36
N ASN A 174 -7.06 -10.24 -7.36
CA ASN A 174 -6.19 -11.14 -8.11
C ASN A 174 -5.11 -10.38 -8.90
N ALA A 175 -5.43 -9.24 -9.49
CA ALA A 175 -4.47 -8.36 -10.17
C ALA A 175 -3.40 -7.89 -9.18
N SER A 176 -3.80 -7.39 -7.99
CA SER A 176 -2.86 -6.97 -6.94
C SER A 176 -1.96 -8.11 -6.48
N LEU A 177 -2.51 -9.32 -6.30
CA LEU A 177 -1.74 -10.51 -5.93
C LEU A 177 -0.74 -10.93 -7.02
N SER A 178 -1.10 -10.77 -8.29
CA SER A 178 -0.19 -11.04 -9.42
C SER A 178 0.97 -10.05 -9.45
N GLU A 179 0.68 -8.76 -9.21
CA GLU A 179 1.71 -7.71 -9.13
C GLU A 179 2.68 -7.95 -7.96
N ASP A 180 2.19 -8.38 -6.79
CA ASP A 180 3.03 -8.77 -5.65
C ASP A 180 3.99 -9.91 -6.00
N LYS A 181 3.48 -10.96 -6.64
CA LYS A 181 4.30 -12.10 -7.08
C LYS A 181 5.36 -11.67 -8.10
N ASN A 182 5.01 -10.79 -9.02
CA ASN A 182 5.94 -10.24 -10.00
C ASN A 182 7.00 -9.34 -9.32
N GLY A 183 6.59 -8.52 -8.35
CA GLY A 183 7.49 -7.69 -7.56
C GLY A 183 8.56 -8.51 -6.80
N ILE A 184 8.16 -9.64 -6.20
CA ILE A 184 9.09 -10.57 -5.54
C ILE A 184 10.10 -11.14 -6.54
N LYS A 185 9.65 -11.56 -7.73
CA LYS A 185 10.53 -12.08 -8.78
C LYS A 185 11.51 -11.02 -9.27
N LYS A 186 11.06 -9.78 -9.48
CA LYS A 186 11.92 -8.66 -9.89
C LYS A 186 12.96 -8.34 -8.82
N ALA A 187 12.61 -8.30 -7.56
CA ALA A 187 13.55 -8.08 -6.47
C ALA A 187 14.61 -9.16 -6.39
N ALA A 188 14.25 -10.44 -6.55
CA ALA A 188 15.17 -11.55 -6.58
C ALA A 188 16.15 -11.46 -7.77
N ALA A 189 15.65 -11.13 -8.96
CA ALA A 189 16.48 -10.96 -10.15
C ALA A 189 17.47 -9.78 -10.01
N ALA A 190 17.00 -8.65 -9.45
CA ALA A 190 17.85 -7.48 -9.22
C ALA A 190 19.05 -7.80 -8.30
N ARG A 191 18.85 -8.62 -7.26
CA ARG A 191 19.94 -9.07 -6.39
C ARG A 191 20.98 -9.92 -7.10
N GLU A 192 20.55 -10.67 -8.09
CA GLU A 192 21.43 -11.50 -8.92
C GLU A 192 22.04 -10.72 -10.09
N GLY A 193 21.83 -9.40 -10.16
CA GLY A 193 22.28 -8.54 -11.25
C GLY A 193 21.60 -8.83 -12.59
N ARG A 194 20.43 -9.48 -12.58
CA ARG A 194 19.62 -9.78 -13.76
C ARG A 194 18.47 -8.80 -13.90
N SER A 195 18.16 -8.40 -15.14
CA SER A 195 16.87 -7.74 -15.45
C SER A 195 15.80 -8.81 -15.73
N LEU A 196 14.61 -8.62 -15.24
CA LEU A 196 13.39 -9.27 -15.73
C LEU A 196 12.70 -8.25 -16.62
N ASP A 197 12.76 -8.46 -17.92
CA ASP A 197 12.00 -7.71 -18.92
C ASP A 197 10.48 -8.00 -18.79
#